data_9037f53eb05984b6dc73a14ee48070be
#
_entry.id   9037f53eb05984b6dc73a14ee48070be
#
_cell.length_a   1.000
_cell.length_b   1.000
_cell.length_c   1.000
_cell.angle_alpha   90.00
_cell.angle_beta   90.00
_cell.angle_gamma   90.00
#
_symmetry.space_group_name_H-M   'P 1'
#
loop_
_entity.id
_entity.type
_entity.pdbx_description
1 polymer ?
#
loop_
_entity_poly.entity_id
_entity_poly.type
_entity_poly.pdbx_seq_one_letter_code
_entity_poly.pdbx_strand_id
1 'polypeptide(L)'
;MSSPLPFSGKTIWITGGAGYLGTPITLALDAAGARVVCIDLQGRAETLVRDRQLTRTTGLSFDCSDAAALPAFLDATMAAHGVPDGVAHLAFASSAGKRLEQLLPAEFQRTFDLALTPTFVLCRALAERMKARGSGSLVLFSSMYGLVSPDPRIYVDQLTPNPIDYGASKAAVLQMARYLAVHYGASGIRFNCVTPGPFPNPAVQAANPVFLGELNRKTALNRVGRNEEIVGPTLFLLGDASSYVTGHSLVVDGGWTAW
;
A
#
# COMPACT_ATOMS: atom_id res chain seq x y z
N MET A 1 10.41 -34.47 -0.79
CA MET A 1 9.15 -33.69 -0.87
C MET A 1 9.55 -32.24 -0.88
N SER A 2 9.13 -31.45 -1.87
CA SER A 2 9.37 -29.99 -1.88
C SER A 2 8.57 -29.34 -0.74
N SER A 3 9.20 -28.45 0.02
CA SER A 3 8.49 -27.67 1.04
C SER A 3 7.31 -26.94 0.40
N PRO A 4 6.14 -26.85 1.08
CA PRO A 4 5.01 -26.12 0.54
C PRO A 4 5.39 -24.64 0.30
N LEU A 5 4.82 -24.05 -0.75
CA LEU A 5 5.03 -22.63 -1.04
C LEU A 5 4.55 -21.76 0.14
N PRO A 6 5.23 -20.63 0.45
CA PRO A 6 5.00 -19.86 1.68
C PRO A 6 3.57 -19.37 1.90
N PHE A 7 2.81 -19.17 0.82
CA PHE A 7 1.41 -18.71 0.87
C PHE A 7 0.41 -19.76 0.33
N SER A 8 0.84 -21.04 0.23
CA SER A 8 -0.05 -22.10 -0.20
C SER A 8 -1.26 -22.22 0.73
N GLY A 9 -2.47 -22.24 0.14
CA GLY A 9 -3.73 -22.31 0.87
C GLY A 9 -4.22 -21.00 1.46
N LYS A 10 -3.44 -19.90 1.39
CA LYS A 10 -3.86 -18.57 1.87
C LYS A 10 -4.54 -17.78 0.76
N THR A 11 -5.55 -17.00 1.12
CA THR A 11 -6.21 -16.02 0.26
C THR A 11 -5.72 -14.62 0.63
N ILE A 12 -5.08 -13.93 -0.31
CA ILE A 12 -4.53 -12.58 -0.10
C ILE A 12 -5.23 -11.59 -1.05
N TRP A 13 -5.72 -10.51 -0.50
CA TRP A 13 -6.25 -9.40 -1.31
C TRP A 13 -5.21 -8.30 -1.42
N ILE A 14 -5.14 -7.67 -2.59
CA ILE A 14 -4.27 -6.54 -2.84
C ILE A 14 -5.04 -5.45 -3.57
N THR A 15 -5.17 -4.27 -2.98
CA THR A 15 -5.77 -3.10 -3.63
C THR A 15 -4.67 -2.19 -4.18
N GLY A 16 -4.87 -1.64 -5.37
CA GLY A 16 -3.80 -0.99 -6.13
C GLY A 16 -2.78 -1.99 -6.67
N GLY A 17 -3.19 -3.26 -6.83
CA GLY A 17 -2.31 -4.39 -7.14
C GLY A 17 -1.76 -4.39 -8.57
N ALA A 18 -2.34 -3.62 -9.49
CA ALA A 18 -1.81 -3.40 -10.84
C ALA A 18 -1.04 -2.08 -10.97
N GLY A 19 -0.79 -1.37 -9.86
CA GLY A 19 0.04 -0.18 -9.80
C GLY A 19 1.55 -0.49 -9.85
N TYR A 20 2.38 0.56 -9.86
CA TYR A 20 3.84 0.43 -9.99
C TYR A 20 4.47 -0.42 -8.87
N LEU A 21 4.07 -0.22 -7.61
CA LEU A 21 4.51 -1.04 -6.48
C LEU A 21 3.65 -2.30 -6.27
N GLY A 22 2.37 -2.26 -6.68
CA GLY A 22 1.44 -3.37 -6.50
C GLY A 22 1.74 -4.55 -7.43
N THR A 23 2.12 -4.27 -8.67
CA THR A 23 2.40 -5.31 -9.69
C THR A 23 3.43 -6.34 -9.20
N PRO A 24 4.65 -5.99 -8.76
CA PRO A 24 5.62 -6.99 -8.30
C PRO A 24 5.14 -7.75 -7.05
N ILE A 25 4.35 -7.15 -6.17
CA ILE A 25 3.77 -7.84 -5.01
C ILE A 25 2.74 -8.87 -5.47
N THR A 26 1.84 -8.50 -6.41
CA THR A 26 0.83 -9.41 -6.99
C THR A 26 1.49 -10.61 -7.64
N LEU A 27 2.51 -10.40 -8.47
CA LEU A 27 3.28 -11.46 -9.11
C LEU A 27 3.94 -12.40 -8.10
N ALA A 28 4.55 -11.84 -7.07
CA ALA A 28 5.25 -12.61 -6.05
C ALA A 28 4.28 -13.44 -5.18
N LEU A 29 3.10 -12.91 -4.86
CA LEU A 29 2.06 -13.65 -4.12
C LEU A 29 1.51 -14.82 -4.94
N ASP A 30 1.22 -14.62 -6.24
CA ASP A 30 0.80 -15.68 -7.16
C ASP A 30 1.86 -16.79 -7.21
N ALA A 31 3.14 -16.42 -7.43
CA ALA A 31 4.26 -17.35 -7.47
C ALA A 31 4.50 -18.06 -6.12
N ALA A 32 4.19 -17.40 -5.01
CA ALA A 32 4.29 -17.95 -3.65
C ALA A 32 3.11 -18.89 -3.28
N GLY A 33 2.18 -19.13 -4.19
CA GLY A 33 1.08 -20.08 -4.04
C GLY A 33 -0.18 -19.53 -3.40
N ALA A 34 -0.28 -18.23 -3.18
CA ALA A 34 -1.50 -17.60 -2.69
C ALA A 34 -2.63 -17.64 -3.74
N ARG A 35 -3.87 -17.73 -3.28
CA ARG A 35 -5.03 -17.24 -4.05
C ARG A 35 -5.09 -15.75 -3.91
N VAL A 36 -4.90 -15.00 -5.00
CA VAL A 36 -4.81 -13.55 -4.96
C VAL A 36 -6.09 -12.93 -5.54
N VAL A 37 -6.66 -11.96 -4.83
CA VAL A 37 -7.66 -11.06 -5.38
C VAL A 37 -7.00 -9.69 -5.57
N CYS A 38 -6.68 -9.39 -6.82
CA CYS A 38 -6.06 -8.13 -7.24
C CYS A 38 -7.14 -7.13 -7.60
N ILE A 39 -7.22 -6.03 -6.85
CA ILE A 39 -8.24 -4.98 -7.02
C ILE A 39 -7.54 -3.70 -7.48
N ASP A 40 -7.97 -3.15 -8.60
CA ASP A 40 -7.43 -1.88 -9.13
C ASP A 40 -8.54 -1.14 -9.90
N LEU A 41 -8.22 0.05 -10.39
CA LEU A 41 -9.12 0.83 -11.24
C LEU A 41 -9.45 0.07 -12.53
N GLN A 42 -10.54 0.48 -13.17
CA GLN A 42 -11.19 -0.19 -14.31
C GLN A 42 -10.23 -0.87 -15.30
N GLY A 43 -10.35 -2.18 -15.43
CA GLY A 43 -9.63 -3.02 -16.38
C GLY A 43 -8.15 -3.28 -16.08
N ARG A 44 -7.54 -2.61 -15.09
CA ARG A 44 -6.09 -2.71 -14.84
C ARG A 44 -5.69 -4.04 -14.22
N ALA A 45 -6.44 -4.50 -13.24
CA ALA A 45 -6.19 -5.78 -12.59
C ALA A 45 -6.39 -6.96 -13.52
N GLU A 46 -7.48 -6.96 -14.30
CA GLU A 46 -7.80 -7.99 -15.29
C GLU A 46 -6.74 -8.03 -16.40
N THR A 47 -6.28 -6.87 -16.85
CA THR A 47 -5.20 -6.75 -17.84
C THR A 47 -3.90 -7.33 -17.29
N LEU A 48 -3.52 -7.02 -16.05
CA LEU A 48 -2.34 -7.59 -15.40
C LEU A 48 -2.42 -9.12 -15.36
N VAL A 49 -3.56 -9.67 -14.92
CA VAL A 49 -3.77 -11.13 -14.82
C VAL A 49 -3.61 -11.80 -16.18
N ARG A 50 -4.26 -11.26 -17.21
CA ARG A 50 -4.20 -11.78 -18.58
C ARG A 50 -2.78 -11.69 -19.15
N ASP A 51 -2.15 -10.52 -19.10
CA ASP A 51 -0.88 -10.26 -19.77
C ASP A 51 0.30 -10.99 -19.08
N ARG A 52 0.17 -11.26 -17.80
CA ARG A 52 1.15 -12.04 -17.00
C ARG A 52 0.78 -13.51 -16.86
N GLN A 53 -0.37 -13.95 -17.42
CA GLN A 53 -0.86 -15.32 -17.36
C GLN A 53 -0.92 -15.86 -15.92
N LEU A 54 -1.40 -15.03 -14.98
CA LEU A 54 -1.47 -15.41 -13.57
C LEU A 54 -2.58 -16.44 -13.35
N THR A 55 -2.25 -17.57 -12.74
CA THR A 55 -3.16 -18.71 -12.62
C THR A 55 -3.86 -18.79 -11.26
N ARG A 56 -3.35 -18.06 -10.25
CA ARG A 56 -3.91 -18.00 -8.89
C ARG A 56 -4.48 -16.64 -8.53
N THR A 57 -4.44 -15.70 -9.48
CA THR A 57 -4.89 -14.31 -9.27
C THR A 57 -6.17 -14.05 -10.03
N THR A 58 -7.18 -13.51 -9.33
CA THR A 58 -8.38 -12.93 -9.93
C THR A 58 -8.24 -11.42 -9.94
N GLY A 59 -8.41 -10.80 -11.10
CA GLY A 59 -8.45 -9.34 -11.25
C GLY A 59 -9.88 -8.82 -11.06
N LEU A 60 -10.05 -7.77 -10.29
CA LEU A 60 -11.32 -7.08 -10.07
C LEU A 60 -11.17 -5.58 -10.24
N SER A 61 -12.10 -4.99 -10.96
CA SER A 61 -12.20 -3.52 -11.14
C SER A 61 -13.02 -2.88 -10.03
N PHE A 62 -12.37 -2.03 -9.23
CA PHE A 62 -13.07 -1.20 -8.23
C PHE A 62 -12.23 0.05 -7.87
N ASP A 63 -12.91 1.18 -7.74
CA ASP A 63 -12.30 2.40 -7.21
C ASP A 63 -12.36 2.39 -5.67
N CYS A 64 -11.25 2.05 -5.04
CA CYS A 64 -11.16 2.01 -3.57
C CYS A 64 -11.31 3.38 -2.88
N SER A 65 -11.37 4.49 -3.62
CA SER A 65 -11.68 5.81 -3.07
C SER A 65 -13.17 6.05 -2.86
N ASP A 66 -14.04 5.23 -3.43
CA ASP A 66 -15.49 5.27 -3.19
C ASP A 66 -15.86 4.59 -1.86
N ALA A 67 -15.75 5.36 -0.78
CA ALA A 67 -16.07 4.89 0.57
C ALA A 67 -17.53 4.47 0.73
N ALA A 68 -18.45 4.98 -0.08
CA ALA A 68 -19.87 4.65 -0.01
C ALA A 68 -20.17 3.28 -0.64
N ALA A 69 -19.59 2.99 -1.79
CA ALA A 69 -19.77 1.71 -2.49
C ALA A 69 -18.90 0.58 -1.91
N LEU A 70 -17.80 0.92 -1.22
CA LEU A 70 -16.81 -0.04 -0.72
C LEU A 70 -17.40 -1.17 0.16
N PRO A 71 -18.31 -0.95 1.12
CA PRO A 71 -18.87 -2.03 1.93
C PRO A 71 -19.59 -3.11 1.10
N ALA A 72 -20.42 -2.71 0.15
CA ALA A 72 -21.14 -3.65 -0.72
C ALA A 72 -20.17 -4.43 -1.63
N PHE A 73 -19.15 -3.76 -2.16
CA PHE A 73 -18.08 -4.41 -2.94
C PHE A 73 -17.32 -5.45 -2.11
N LEU A 74 -16.94 -5.12 -0.87
CA LEU A 74 -16.25 -6.05 0.02
C LEU A 74 -17.12 -7.27 0.36
N ASP A 75 -18.39 -7.06 0.67
CA ASP A 75 -19.32 -8.16 0.95
C ASP A 75 -19.50 -9.09 -0.25
N ALA A 76 -19.70 -8.55 -1.46
CA ALA A 76 -19.76 -9.33 -2.69
C ALA A 76 -18.44 -10.10 -2.98
N THR A 77 -17.30 -9.44 -2.78
CA THR A 77 -15.99 -10.06 -2.98
C THR A 77 -15.74 -11.18 -1.96
N MET A 78 -16.14 -10.99 -0.70
CA MET A 78 -16.04 -12.04 0.33
C MET A 78 -16.98 -13.22 0.05
N ALA A 79 -18.17 -12.97 -0.49
CA ALA A 79 -19.09 -14.04 -0.89
C ALA A 79 -18.51 -14.91 -2.01
N ALA A 80 -17.79 -14.31 -2.97
CA ALA A 80 -17.18 -15.00 -4.11
C ALA A 80 -15.83 -15.68 -3.79
N HIS A 81 -14.98 -15.05 -2.96
CA HIS A 81 -13.59 -15.45 -2.77
C HIS A 81 -13.24 -15.84 -1.33
N GLY A 82 -14.18 -15.70 -0.39
CA GLY A 82 -13.96 -15.90 1.04
C GLY A 82 -13.30 -14.71 1.73
N VAL A 83 -13.32 -14.74 3.07
CA VAL A 83 -12.64 -13.74 3.89
C VAL A 83 -11.12 -13.91 3.72
N PRO A 84 -10.36 -12.86 3.36
CA PRO A 84 -8.93 -13.00 3.12
C PRO A 84 -8.13 -13.33 4.39
N ASP A 85 -7.02 -14.05 4.24
CA ASP A 85 -6.04 -14.29 5.31
C ASP A 85 -5.15 -13.07 5.52
N GLY A 86 -4.89 -12.33 4.46
CA GLY A 86 -4.13 -11.10 4.49
C GLY A 86 -4.58 -10.10 3.43
N VAL A 87 -4.30 -8.83 3.70
CA VAL A 87 -4.62 -7.72 2.79
C VAL A 87 -3.43 -6.79 2.69
N ALA A 88 -2.98 -6.49 1.46
CA ALA A 88 -2.06 -5.40 1.18
C ALA A 88 -2.85 -4.23 0.56
N HIS A 89 -2.95 -3.12 1.27
CA HIS A 89 -3.71 -1.96 0.83
C HIS A 89 -2.78 -0.85 0.31
N LEU A 90 -2.61 -0.81 -1.02
CA LEU A 90 -1.77 0.18 -1.71
C LEU A 90 -2.60 1.27 -2.42
N ALA A 91 -3.90 1.04 -2.63
CA ALA A 91 -4.75 2.02 -3.29
C ALA A 91 -4.72 3.36 -2.54
N PHE A 92 -4.45 4.41 -3.28
CA PHE A 92 -4.38 5.77 -2.76
C PHE A 92 -4.84 6.74 -3.84
N ALA A 93 -5.81 7.59 -3.53
CA ALA A 93 -6.18 8.69 -4.38
C ALA A 93 -5.13 9.80 -4.29
N SER A 94 -4.78 10.37 -5.41
CA SER A 94 -3.76 11.41 -5.50
C SER A 94 -4.20 12.68 -4.77
N SER A 95 -3.22 13.36 -4.15
CA SER A 95 -3.37 14.71 -3.65
C SER A 95 -3.50 15.73 -4.79
N ALA A 96 -3.87 16.97 -4.48
CA ALA A 96 -4.06 18.03 -5.46
C ALA A 96 -2.79 18.45 -6.23
N GLY A 97 -1.61 18.03 -5.76
CA GLY A 97 -0.32 18.36 -6.39
C GLY A 97 0.02 19.86 -6.34
N LYS A 98 -0.55 20.58 -5.41
CA LYS A 98 -0.41 22.04 -5.27
C LYS A 98 0.62 22.44 -4.23
N ARG A 99 1.21 23.62 -4.41
CA ARG A 99 2.02 24.27 -3.37
C ARG A 99 1.14 24.68 -2.19
N LEU A 100 1.74 24.79 -1.01
CA LEU A 100 1.04 25.10 0.24
C LEU A 100 0.17 26.37 0.13
N GLU A 101 0.69 27.42 -0.49
CA GLU A 101 0.03 28.71 -0.63
C GLU A 101 -1.18 28.68 -1.58
N GLN A 102 -1.28 27.64 -2.41
CA GLN A 102 -2.32 27.46 -3.41
C GLN A 102 -3.36 26.41 -3.02
N LEU A 103 -3.07 25.65 -1.95
CA LEU A 103 -3.95 24.55 -1.51
C LEU A 103 -5.14 25.11 -0.75
N LEU A 104 -6.34 24.86 -1.25
CA LEU A 104 -7.57 25.26 -0.58
C LEU A 104 -7.96 24.25 0.51
N PRO A 105 -8.61 24.69 1.61
CA PRO A 105 -9.10 23.80 2.66
C PRO A 105 -9.96 22.63 2.15
N ALA A 106 -10.80 22.87 1.16
CA ALA A 106 -11.64 21.84 0.55
C ALA A 106 -10.82 20.77 -0.21
N GLU A 107 -9.69 21.14 -0.82
CA GLU A 107 -8.81 20.21 -1.51
C GLU A 107 -8.00 19.37 -0.50
N PHE A 108 -7.56 20.00 0.58
CA PHE A 108 -6.95 19.31 1.71
C PHE A 108 -7.91 18.24 2.27
N GLN A 109 -9.16 18.66 2.59
CA GLN A 109 -10.19 17.74 3.08
C GLN A 109 -10.46 16.60 2.09
N ARG A 110 -10.56 16.91 0.79
CA ARG A 110 -10.81 15.93 -0.26
C ARG A 110 -9.77 14.81 -0.28
N THR A 111 -8.49 15.08 -0.02
CA THR A 111 -7.47 14.05 0.06
C THR A 111 -7.77 13.06 1.19
N PHE A 112 -8.24 13.53 2.34
CA PHE A 112 -8.65 12.64 3.43
C PHE A 112 -9.91 11.84 3.08
N ASP A 113 -10.89 12.46 2.45
CA ASP A 113 -12.12 11.80 2.05
C ASP A 113 -11.89 10.68 1.04
N LEU A 114 -10.94 10.86 0.11
CA LEU A 114 -10.65 9.90 -0.95
C LEU A 114 -9.58 8.86 -0.58
N ALA A 115 -8.75 9.12 0.43
CA ALA A 115 -7.66 8.24 0.78
C ALA A 115 -7.81 7.62 2.18
N LEU A 116 -8.03 8.44 3.20
CA LEU A 116 -8.02 7.98 4.58
C LEU A 116 -9.37 7.36 4.99
N THR A 117 -10.47 8.01 4.65
CA THR A 117 -11.83 7.50 4.96
C THR A 117 -12.09 6.12 4.34
N PRO A 118 -11.82 5.88 3.04
CA PRO A 118 -11.97 4.54 2.47
C PRO A 118 -11.02 3.50 3.11
N THR A 119 -9.80 3.89 3.42
CA THR A 119 -8.86 3.00 4.14
C THR A 119 -9.42 2.57 5.49
N PHE A 120 -10.00 3.50 6.25
CA PHE A 120 -10.68 3.17 7.51
C PHE A 120 -11.87 2.23 7.30
N VAL A 121 -12.74 2.49 6.32
CA VAL A 121 -13.89 1.65 6.00
C VAL A 121 -13.45 0.23 5.65
N LEU A 122 -12.45 0.09 4.77
CA LEU A 122 -11.87 -1.18 4.37
C LEU A 122 -11.30 -1.96 5.56
N CYS A 123 -10.45 -1.31 6.35
CA CYS A 123 -9.80 -1.95 7.50
C CYS A 123 -10.81 -2.46 8.51
N ARG A 124 -11.81 -1.65 8.86
CA ARG A 124 -12.87 -2.03 9.80
C ARG A 124 -13.70 -3.18 9.27
N ALA A 125 -14.18 -3.09 8.03
CA ALA A 125 -15.03 -4.11 7.43
C ALA A 125 -14.32 -5.47 7.36
N LEU A 126 -13.08 -5.53 6.92
CA LEU A 126 -12.32 -6.76 6.82
C LEU A 126 -11.91 -7.31 8.20
N ALA A 127 -11.48 -6.46 9.13
CA ALA A 127 -11.12 -6.89 10.47
C ALA A 127 -12.28 -7.52 11.23
N GLU A 128 -13.51 -6.95 11.15
CA GLU A 128 -14.69 -7.55 11.77
C GLU A 128 -15.01 -8.95 11.20
N ARG A 129 -14.77 -9.17 9.92
CA ARG A 129 -14.96 -10.50 9.30
C ARG A 129 -13.82 -11.47 9.68
N MET A 130 -12.57 -11.01 9.73
CA MET A 130 -11.41 -11.80 10.16
C MET A 130 -11.51 -12.20 11.64
N LYS A 131 -12.13 -11.37 12.48
CA LYS A 131 -12.35 -11.61 13.90
C LYS A 131 -13.05 -12.93 14.19
N ALA A 132 -14.05 -13.29 13.38
CA ALA A 132 -14.75 -14.57 13.52
C ALA A 132 -13.83 -15.78 13.32
N ARG A 133 -12.76 -15.63 12.53
CA ARG A 133 -11.73 -16.66 12.30
C ARG A 133 -10.61 -16.63 13.34
N GLY A 134 -10.44 -15.54 14.07
CA GLY A 134 -9.37 -15.35 15.04
C GLY A 134 -7.99 -15.14 14.43
N SER A 135 -7.88 -14.75 13.16
CA SER A 135 -6.60 -14.50 12.49
C SER A 135 -6.74 -13.57 11.29
N GLY A 136 -5.71 -12.77 11.03
CA GLY A 136 -5.63 -11.91 9.86
C GLY A 136 -4.39 -11.03 9.87
N SER A 137 -3.96 -10.56 8.70
CA SER A 137 -2.88 -9.57 8.57
C SER A 137 -3.25 -8.49 7.57
N LEU A 138 -3.32 -7.24 8.03
CA LEU A 138 -3.51 -6.09 7.16
C LEU A 138 -2.23 -5.26 7.10
N VAL A 139 -1.75 -5.03 5.88
CA VAL A 139 -0.54 -4.25 5.58
C VAL A 139 -0.95 -3.01 4.81
N LEU A 140 -0.84 -1.86 5.45
CA LEU A 140 -1.16 -0.56 4.87
C LEU A 140 0.09 0.09 4.28
N PHE A 141 -0.08 0.90 3.25
CA PHE A 141 1.04 1.62 2.64
C PHE A 141 1.02 3.09 3.05
N SER A 142 1.99 3.46 3.89
CA SER A 142 2.29 4.85 4.21
C SER A 142 3.30 5.43 3.20
N SER A 143 4.14 6.34 3.63
CA SER A 143 5.23 6.95 2.88
C SER A 143 6.28 7.48 3.87
N MET A 144 7.53 7.64 3.42
CA MET A 144 8.53 8.40 4.16
C MET A 144 8.02 9.80 4.54
N TYR A 145 7.15 10.40 3.73
CA TYR A 145 6.53 11.71 4.02
C TYR A 145 5.41 11.65 5.07
N GLY A 146 5.07 10.47 5.57
CA GLY A 146 4.32 10.32 6.82
C GLY A 146 5.21 10.34 8.08
N LEU A 147 6.54 10.30 7.91
CA LEU A 147 7.54 10.34 8.99
C LEU A 147 8.34 11.64 9.00
N VAL A 148 8.71 12.15 7.82
CA VAL A 148 9.49 13.37 7.63
C VAL A 148 8.85 14.25 6.56
N SER A 149 9.15 15.55 6.57
CA SER A 149 8.66 16.47 5.54
C SER A 149 9.50 16.36 4.25
N PRO A 150 8.90 16.67 3.08
CA PRO A 150 9.65 16.89 1.86
C PRO A 150 10.70 17.99 2.06
N ASP A 151 11.91 17.77 1.57
CA ASP A 151 12.94 18.80 1.52
C ASP A 151 12.76 19.63 0.24
N PRO A 152 12.33 20.90 0.31
CA PRO A 152 12.05 21.69 -0.89
C PRO A 152 13.28 21.93 -1.75
N ARG A 153 14.51 21.80 -1.21
CA ARG A 153 15.76 22.05 -1.93
C ARG A 153 16.06 21.02 -3.01
N ILE A 154 15.49 19.80 -2.92
CA ILE A 154 15.68 18.76 -3.93
C ILE A 154 14.75 18.88 -5.14
N TYR A 155 13.70 19.71 -5.03
CA TYR A 155 12.72 19.91 -6.10
C TYR A 155 13.21 21.03 -7.02
N VAL A 156 14.06 20.65 -7.95
CA VAL A 156 14.64 21.58 -8.95
C VAL A 156 13.69 21.81 -10.12
N ASP A 157 14.00 22.77 -10.98
CA ASP A 157 13.31 23.02 -12.26
C ASP A 157 11.78 23.17 -12.16
N GLN A 158 11.30 23.90 -11.16
CA GLN A 158 9.87 24.18 -10.91
C GLN A 158 9.04 22.94 -10.49
N LEU A 159 9.66 21.82 -10.16
CA LEU A 159 8.95 20.70 -9.57
C LEU A 159 8.25 21.13 -8.28
N THR A 160 7.01 20.71 -8.11
CA THR A 160 6.28 20.96 -6.88
C THR A 160 6.65 19.92 -5.84
N PRO A 161 7.05 20.32 -4.62
CA PRO A 161 7.23 19.39 -3.52
C PRO A 161 5.96 18.58 -3.25
N ASN A 162 6.12 17.35 -2.73
CA ASN A 162 4.96 16.60 -2.29
C ASN A 162 4.13 17.44 -1.31
N PRO A 163 2.81 17.57 -1.55
CA PRO A 163 1.98 18.51 -0.82
C PRO A 163 1.69 18.05 0.61
N ILE A 164 1.32 19.00 1.46
CA ILE A 164 1.08 18.77 2.89
C ILE A 164 -0.05 17.74 3.15
N ASP A 165 -1.12 17.77 2.35
CA ASP A 165 -2.25 16.83 2.45
C ASP A 165 -1.82 15.38 2.23
N TYR A 166 -0.85 15.14 1.33
CA TYR A 166 -0.25 13.82 1.14
C TYR A 166 0.48 13.36 2.41
N GLY A 167 1.45 14.13 2.89
CA GLY A 167 2.24 13.78 4.08
C GLY A 167 1.35 13.58 5.31
N ALA A 168 0.41 14.50 5.54
CA ALA A 168 -0.53 14.42 6.65
C ALA A 168 -1.43 13.16 6.57
N SER A 169 -1.95 12.81 5.39
CA SER A 169 -2.75 11.60 5.22
C SER A 169 -1.93 10.33 5.44
N LYS A 170 -0.66 10.30 5.00
CA LYS A 170 0.25 9.15 5.20
C LYS A 170 0.68 9.00 6.65
N ALA A 171 0.85 10.10 7.40
CA ALA A 171 1.04 10.08 8.85
C ALA A 171 -0.20 9.52 9.58
N ALA A 172 -1.40 9.93 9.14
CA ALA A 172 -2.64 9.42 9.69
C ALA A 172 -2.81 7.89 9.49
N VAL A 173 -2.37 7.34 8.35
CA VAL A 173 -2.34 5.89 8.11
C VAL A 173 -1.46 5.16 9.13
N LEU A 174 -0.30 5.71 9.49
CA LEU A 174 0.58 5.13 10.52
C LEU A 174 -0.11 5.05 11.88
N GLN A 175 -0.76 6.13 12.30
CA GLN A 175 -1.45 6.16 13.59
C GLN A 175 -2.71 5.29 13.57
N MET A 176 -3.44 5.23 12.46
CA MET A 176 -4.57 4.33 12.30
C MET A 176 -4.15 2.86 12.42
N ALA A 177 -3.03 2.47 11.81
CA ALA A 177 -2.51 1.11 11.94
C ALA A 177 -2.18 0.74 13.39
N ARG A 178 -1.57 1.67 14.17
CA ARG A 178 -1.30 1.46 15.60
C ARG A 178 -2.58 1.28 16.41
N TYR A 179 -3.57 2.14 16.18
CA TYR A 179 -4.86 2.05 16.88
C TYR A 179 -5.55 0.72 16.59
N LEU A 180 -5.64 0.33 15.32
CA LEU A 180 -6.28 -0.91 14.89
C LEU A 180 -5.53 -2.15 15.39
N ALA A 181 -4.19 -2.10 15.45
CA ALA A 181 -3.36 -3.17 16.02
C ALA A 181 -3.69 -3.43 17.49
N VAL A 182 -3.85 -2.38 18.28
CA VAL A 182 -4.23 -2.49 19.70
C VAL A 182 -5.67 -2.98 19.84
N HIS A 183 -6.58 -2.43 19.02
CA HIS A 183 -8.01 -2.76 19.09
C HIS A 183 -8.33 -4.21 18.72
N TYR A 184 -7.67 -4.73 17.66
CA TYR A 184 -7.94 -6.06 17.12
C TYR A 184 -6.91 -7.13 17.51
N GLY A 185 -5.82 -6.76 18.19
CA GLY A 185 -4.73 -7.67 18.52
C GLY A 185 -5.17 -8.89 19.31
N ALA A 186 -6.01 -8.70 20.33
CA ALA A 186 -6.59 -9.80 21.11
C ALA A 186 -7.46 -10.78 20.29
N SER A 187 -7.92 -10.34 19.11
CA SER A 187 -8.65 -11.17 18.15
C SER A 187 -7.73 -11.87 17.12
N GLY A 188 -6.41 -11.83 17.30
CA GLY A 188 -5.44 -12.46 16.41
C GLY A 188 -5.22 -11.72 15.08
N ILE A 189 -5.64 -10.45 14.98
CA ILE A 189 -5.51 -9.66 13.75
C ILE A 189 -4.37 -8.66 13.90
N ARG A 190 -3.43 -8.69 12.96
CA ARG A 190 -2.28 -7.79 12.93
C ARG A 190 -2.49 -6.65 11.93
N PHE A 191 -2.09 -5.46 12.33
CA PHE A 191 -2.07 -4.28 11.46
C PHE A 191 -0.68 -3.69 11.44
N ASN A 192 -0.08 -3.59 10.27
CA ASN A 192 1.25 -3.01 10.08
C ASN A 192 1.25 -2.06 8.88
N CYS A 193 2.30 -1.26 8.77
CA CYS A 193 2.56 -0.44 7.60
C CYS A 193 3.86 -0.87 6.91
N VAL A 194 3.87 -0.81 5.59
CA VAL A 194 5.09 -0.59 4.81
C VAL A 194 5.20 0.89 4.54
N THR A 195 6.37 1.46 4.76
CA THR A 195 6.64 2.90 4.57
C THR A 195 7.73 3.07 3.53
N PRO A 196 7.36 3.16 2.23
CA PRO A 196 8.33 3.33 1.14
C PRO A 196 9.00 4.71 1.18
N GLY A 197 10.27 4.74 0.80
CA GLY A 197 11.03 5.92 0.45
C GLY A 197 10.81 6.35 -1.01
N PRO A 198 11.85 6.84 -1.68
CA PRO A 198 11.76 7.25 -3.08
C PRO A 198 11.75 6.03 -4.01
N PHE A 199 10.60 5.75 -4.61
CA PHE A 199 10.39 4.72 -5.64
C PHE A 199 9.79 5.37 -6.90
N PRO A 200 10.49 6.31 -7.58
CA PRO A 200 9.99 6.93 -8.79
C PRO A 200 9.87 5.88 -9.90
N ASN A 201 8.77 5.90 -10.65
CA ASN A 201 8.61 5.01 -11.78
C ASN A 201 9.59 5.40 -12.92
N PRO A 202 9.87 4.49 -13.89
CA PRO A 202 10.85 4.74 -14.94
C PRO A 202 10.59 5.99 -15.79
N ALA A 203 9.33 6.35 -16.02
CA ALA A 203 8.98 7.56 -16.76
C ALA A 203 9.38 8.84 -15.99
N VAL A 204 9.14 8.87 -14.68
CA VAL A 204 9.56 9.98 -13.80
C VAL A 204 11.10 10.07 -13.76
N GLN A 205 11.80 8.92 -13.68
CA GLN A 205 13.26 8.89 -13.68
C GLN A 205 13.84 9.46 -14.97
N ALA A 206 13.30 9.05 -16.12
CA ALA A 206 13.75 9.52 -17.45
C ALA A 206 13.45 11.00 -17.68
N ALA A 207 12.28 11.46 -17.22
CA ALA A 207 11.88 12.86 -17.42
C ALA A 207 12.64 13.87 -16.54
N ASN A 208 13.19 13.43 -15.40
CA ASN A 208 13.76 14.34 -14.39
C ASN A 208 15.10 13.82 -13.83
N PRO A 209 16.17 13.74 -14.65
CA PRO A 209 17.45 13.14 -14.24
C PRO A 209 18.15 13.93 -13.11
N VAL A 210 18.00 15.26 -13.06
CA VAL A 210 18.56 16.08 -11.99
C VAL A 210 17.86 15.78 -10.66
N PHE A 211 16.54 15.74 -10.66
CA PHE A 211 15.75 15.35 -9.49
C PHE A 211 16.09 13.92 -9.03
N LEU A 212 16.26 12.99 -9.97
CA LEU A 212 16.71 11.63 -9.65
C LEU A 212 18.06 11.64 -8.94
N GLY A 213 19.01 12.47 -9.39
CA GLY A 213 20.29 12.66 -8.73
C GLY A 213 20.15 13.15 -7.28
N GLU A 214 19.25 14.11 -7.05
CA GLU A 214 18.97 14.61 -5.71
C GLU A 214 18.31 13.53 -4.81
N LEU A 215 17.39 12.75 -5.34
CA LEU A 215 16.80 11.62 -4.61
C LEU A 215 17.87 10.59 -4.22
N ASN A 216 18.77 10.23 -5.14
CA ASN A 216 19.86 9.31 -4.86
C ASN A 216 20.75 9.81 -3.72
N ARG A 217 21.18 11.07 -3.80
CA ARG A 217 22.07 11.71 -2.82
C ARG A 217 21.48 11.74 -1.40
N LYS A 218 20.15 11.79 -1.28
CA LYS A 218 19.46 11.83 0.00
C LYS A 218 19.21 10.46 0.62
N THR A 219 19.47 9.38 -0.08
CA THR A 219 19.42 8.03 0.50
C THR A 219 20.80 7.58 0.95
N ALA A 220 20.91 6.89 2.08
CA ALA A 220 22.18 6.33 2.54
C ALA A 220 22.74 5.27 1.57
N LEU A 221 21.86 4.57 0.83
CA LEU A 221 22.24 3.63 -0.23
C LEU A 221 22.61 4.30 -1.55
N ASN A 222 22.55 5.65 -1.63
CA ASN A 222 22.89 6.46 -2.80
C ASN A 222 22.18 6.05 -4.09
N ARG A 223 20.95 5.57 -3.98
CA ARG A 223 20.07 5.22 -5.10
C ARG A 223 18.60 5.23 -4.67
N VAL A 224 17.71 5.41 -5.62
CA VAL A 224 16.29 5.16 -5.40
C VAL A 224 15.98 3.66 -5.31
N GLY A 225 14.83 3.31 -4.74
CA GLY A 225 14.34 1.95 -4.67
C GLY A 225 13.87 1.42 -6.02
N ARG A 226 14.11 0.14 -6.29
CA ARG A 226 13.48 -0.62 -7.36
C ARG A 226 12.17 -1.19 -6.83
N ASN A 227 11.13 -1.21 -7.66
CA ASN A 227 9.79 -1.61 -7.21
C ASN A 227 9.72 -3.06 -6.68
N GLU A 228 10.63 -3.94 -7.09
CA GLU A 228 10.73 -5.31 -6.58
C GLU A 228 11.22 -5.35 -5.11
N GLU A 229 11.93 -4.33 -4.65
CA GLU A 229 12.48 -4.29 -3.28
C GLU A 229 11.39 -4.09 -2.21
N ILE A 230 10.17 -3.71 -2.62
CA ILE A 230 9.02 -3.61 -1.73
C ILE A 230 8.35 -4.97 -1.44
N VAL A 231 8.65 -5.99 -2.25
CA VAL A 231 8.01 -7.31 -2.19
C VAL A 231 8.33 -8.01 -0.87
N GLY A 232 9.63 -8.20 -0.57
CA GLY A 232 10.07 -8.91 0.63
C GLY A 232 9.44 -8.37 1.93
N PRO A 233 9.55 -7.06 2.20
CA PRO A 233 8.91 -6.41 3.34
C PRO A 233 7.39 -6.65 3.41
N THR A 234 6.69 -6.57 2.29
CA THR A 234 5.24 -6.78 2.23
C THR A 234 4.86 -8.23 2.53
N LEU A 235 5.53 -9.18 1.89
CA LEU A 235 5.29 -10.62 2.12
C LEU A 235 5.64 -11.02 3.56
N PHE A 236 6.73 -10.48 4.13
CA PHE A 236 7.07 -10.68 5.53
C PHE A 236 5.92 -10.28 6.45
N LEU A 237 5.38 -9.07 6.29
CA LEU A 237 4.29 -8.58 7.13
C LEU A 237 2.97 -9.33 6.90
N LEU A 238 2.69 -9.82 5.69
CA LEU A 238 1.52 -10.64 5.40
C LEU A 238 1.64 -12.06 5.96
N GLY A 239 2.85 -12.60 6.01
CA GLY A 239 3.14 -14.00 6.35
C GLY A 239 3.25 -14.30 7.84
N ASP A 240 3.44 -15.57 8.16
CA ASP A 240 3.55 -16.07 9.54
C ASP A 240 4.90 -15.73 10.20
N ALA A 241 5.92 -15.40 9.40
CA ALA A 241 7.23 -14.94 9.89
C ALA A 241 7.13 -13.64 10.72
N SER A 242 6.05 -12.88 10.56
CA SER A 242 5.75 -11.67 11.33
C SER A 242 4.64 -11.86 12.37
N SER A 243 4.41 -13.09 12.86
CA SER A 243 3.32 -13.43 13.79
C SER A 243 3.32 -12.62 15.09
N TYR A 244 4.48 -12.10 15.51
CA TYR A 244 4.61 -11.25 16.71
C TYR A 244 4.86 -9.77 16.37
N VAL A 245 4.54 -9.34 15.12
CA VAL A 245 4.71 -7.97 14.63
C VAL A 245 3.34 -7.37 14.35
N THR A 246 2.94 -6.37 15.14
CA THR A 246 1.71 -5.59 14.93
C THR A 246 1.89 -4.15 15.40
N GLY A 247 1.20 -3.19 14.81
CA GLY A 247 1.33 -1.77 15.07
C GLY A 247 2.64 -1.15 14.55
N HIS A 248 3.43 -1.91 13.78
CA HIS A 248 4.74 -1.52 13.30
C HIS A 248 4.68 -0.82 11.93
N SER A 249 5.64 0.09 11.69
CA SER A 249 5.90 0.69 10.40
C SER A 249 7.27 0.22 9.90
N LEU A 250 7.28 -0.70 8.93
CA LEU A 250 8.50 -1.18 8.30
C LEU A 250 8.93 -0.19 7.22
N VAL A 251 9.97 0.59 7.53
CA VAL A 251 10.51 1.60 6.62
C VAL A 251 11.38 0.93 5.57
N VAL A 252 11.14 1.26 4.29
CA VAL A 252 11.85 0.72 3.12
C VAL A 252 12.25 1.91 2.24
N ASP A 253 13.28 2.64 2.65
CA ASP A 253 13.58 3.97 2.12
C ASP A 253 15.05 4.21 1.76
N GLY A 254 15.87 3.17 1.77
CA GLY A 254 17.30 3.29 1.50
C GLY A 254 18.06 4.14 2.52
N GLY A 255 17.51 4.31 3.74
CA GLY A 255 18.09 5.11 4.81
C GLY A 255 17.76 6.61 4.71
N TRP A 256 16.76 7.00 3.92
CA TRP A 256 16.31 8.39 3.81
C TRP A 256 15.94 9.02 5.16
N THR A 257 15.25 8.28 6.02
CA THR A 257 14.77 8.77 7.33
C THR A 257 15.72 8.45 8.49
N ALA A 258 16.91 7.92 8.22
CA ALA A 258 17.86 7.53 9.27
C ALA A 258 18.73 8.70 9.76
N TRP A 259 18.72 9.86 9.10
CA TRP A 259 19.52 11.06 9.44
C TRP A 259 18.73 12.37 9.33
#